data_76b894bafa33bca8d551b112bbbd4ccd
#
_entry.id   76b894bafa33bca8d551b112bbbd4ccd
#
_cell.length_a   1.000
_cell.length_b   1.000
_cell.length_c   1.000
_cell.angle_alpha   90.00
_cell.angle_beta   90.00
_cell.angle_gamma   90.00
#
_symmetry.space_group_name_H-M   'P 1'
#
loop_
_entity.id
_entity.type
_entity.pdbx_description
1 polymer ?
#
loop_
_entity_poly.entity_id
_entity_poly.type
_entity_poly.pdbx_seq_one_letter_code
_entity_poly.pdbx_strand_id
1 'polypeptide(L)'
;IYEAADGHVLFMASEQAFWRNFCEGVGRPELFERWPGSQYADHARHNTELQVELKAIFATRTCSEWLAFSDEANTPIAPVNTPKTAPDDPQFAHRLPFYDIRDVGAEQLPLPVYMEGELPPTPSMAPTVGEQTDEVLADLGLSAERIAELRASGVVGPRD
;
A
#
# COMPACT_ATOMS: atom_id res chain seq x y z
N ILE A 1 -8.34 11.96 4.72
CA ILE A 1 -9.16 10.82 4.29
C ILE A 1 -10.61 11.16 4.59
N TYR A 2 -11.48 10.90 3.61
CA TYR A 2 -12.92 11.13 3.68
C TYR A 2 -13.68 9.87 3.32
N GLU A 3 -14.83 9.68 3.95
CA GLU A 3 -15.75 8.60 3.62
C GLU A 3 -16.53 8.96 2.35
N ALA A 4 -16.50 8.10 1.36
CA ALA A 4 -17.31 8.13 0.15
C ALA A 4 -18.53 7.21 0.31
N ALA A 5 -19.42 7.16 -0.67
CA ALA A 5 -20.63 6.34 -0.58
C ALA A 5 -20.34 4.83 -0.43
N ASP A 6 -19.19 4.34 -0.87
CA ASP A 6 -18.81 2.92 -0.94
C ASP A 6 -17.41 2.61 -0.38
N GLY A 7 -16.73 3.57 0.22
CA GLY A 7 -15.39 3.37 0.74
C GLY A 7 -14.74 4.65 1.23
N HIS A 8 -13.43 4.77 1.05
CA HIS A 8 -12.68 5.94 1.49
C HIS A 8 -11.79 6.47 0.36
N VAL A 9 -11.66 7.79 0.32
CA VAL A 9 -10.75 8.50 -0.59
C VAL A 9 -9.79 9.40 0.20
N LEU A 10 -8.59 9.54 -0.33
CA LEU A 10 -7.61 10.52 0.12
C LEU A 10 -7.72 11.77 -0.75
N PHE A 11 -7.95 12.91 -0.14
CA PHE A 11 -8.00 14.20 -0.81
C PHE A 11 -6.81 15.06 -0.38
N MET A 12 -6.04 15.56 -1.33
CA MET A 12 -4.78 16.26 -1.09
C MET A 12 -4.65 17.57 -1.87
N ALA A 13 -5.71 18.36 -1.94
CA ALA A 13 -5.69 19.68 -2.59
C ALA A 13 -4.99 20.73 -1.72
N SER A 14 -3.70 20.53 -1.45
CA SER A 14 -2.88 21.42 -0.61
C SER A 14 -2.49 22.71 -1.31
N GLU A 15 -2.37 22.68 -2.63
CA GLU A 15 -2.10 23.85 -3.46
C GLU A 15 -3.39 24.60 -3.80
N GLN A 16 -3.33 25.92 -3.80
CA GLN A 16 -4.47 26.78 -4.05
C GLN A 16 -5.19 26.47 -5.38
N ALA A 17 -4.44 26.12 -6.41
CA ALA A 17 -5.01 25.78 -7.72
C ALA A 17 -5.87 24.52 -7.66
N PHE A 18 -5.40 23.45 -7.01
CA PHE A 18 -6.15 22.20 -6.84
C PHE A 18 -7.37 22.39 -5.93
N TRP A 19 -7.24 23.22 -4.90
CA TRP A 19 -8.34 23.56 -4.02
C TRP A 19 -9.44 24.34 -4.76
N ARG A 20 -9.06 25.32 -5.59
CA ARG A 20 -10.02 26.05 -6.43
C ARG A 20 -10.73 25.11 -7.40
N ASN A 21 -9.96 24.29 -8.13
CA ASN A 21 -10.50 23.33 -9.08
C ASN A 21 -11.52 22.38 -8.44
N PHE A 22 -11.23 21.90 -7.23
CA PHE A 22 -12.17 21.09 -6.46
C PHE A 22 -13.46 21.85 -6.17
N CYS A 23 -13.38 23.06 -5.62
CA CYS A 23 -14.54 23.85 -5.24
C CYS A 23 -15.44 24.17 -6.45
N GLU A 24 -14.83 24.57 -7.56
CA GLU A 24 -15.55 24.84 -8.82
C GLU A 24 -16.19 23.55 -9.36
N GLY A 25 -15.44 22.45 -9.39
CA GLY A 25 -15.90 21.18 -9.94
C GLY A 25 -17.03 20.52 -9.15
N VAL A 26 -17.07 20.70 -7.82
CA VAL A 26 -18.20 20.23 -7.00
C VAL A 26 -19.37 21.23 -6.94
N GLY A 27 -19.28 22.37 -7.66
CA GLY A 27 -20.31 23.40 -7.69
C GLY A 27 -20.43 24.22 -6.39
N ARG A 28 -19.33 24.32 -5.63
CA ARG A 28 -19.27 25.05 -4.35
C ARG A 28 -18.15 26.10 -4.35
N PRO A 29 -18.11 27.05 -5.33
CA PRO A 29 -17.04 28.05 -5.43
C PRO A 29 -16.95 28.95 -4.20
N GLU A 30 -18.03 29.12 -3.46
CA GLU A 30 -18.06 29.91 -2.21
C GLU A 30 -17.15 29.33 -1.11
N LEU A 31 -16.82 28.03 -1.17
CA LEU A 31 -15.84 27.43 -0.24
C LEU A 31 -14.43 27.97 -0.50
N PHE A 32 -14.09 28.16 -1.77
CA PHE A 32 -12.82 28.77 -2.15
C PHE A 32 -12.78 30.26 -1.80
N GLU A 33 -13.88 30.98 -2.04
CA GLU A 33 -13.99 32.41 -1.68
C GLU A 33 -13.83 32.63 -0.18
N ARG A 34 -14.43 31.75 0.62
CA ARG A 34 -14.37 31.82 2.08
C ARG A 34 -13.01 31.38 2.66
N TRP A 35 -12.41 30.36 2.08
CA TRP A 35 -11.13 29.78 2.53
C TRP A 35 -10.16 29.58 1.36
N PRO A 36 -9.69 30.66 0.74
CA PRO A 36 -8.88 30.55 -0.47
C PRO A 36 -7.52 29.87 -0.24
N GLY A 37 -7.00 29.95 0.98
CA GLY A 37 -5.62 29.60 1.28
C GLY A 37 -4.64 30.54 0.57
N SER A 38 -3.50 30.79 1.17
CA SER A 38 -2.45 31.61 0.56
C SER A 38 -1.18 30.82 0.32
N GLN A 39 -1.01 29.74 1.05
CA GLN A 39 0.15 28.85 1.03
C GLN A 39 -0.32 27.40 1.17
N TYR A 40 0.64 26.47 1.18
CA TYR A 40 0.41 25.05 1.27
C TYR A 40 -0.55 24.66 2.42
N ALA A 41 -1.73 24.13 2.06
CA ALA A 41 -2.75 23.59 2.96
C ALA A 41 -3.27 24.51 4.08
N ASP A 42 -3.02 25.82 4.06
CA ASP A 42 -3.44 26.71 5.14
C ASP A 42 -4.98 26.91 5.20
N HIS A 43 -5.69 26.73 4.09
CA HIS A 43 -7.17 26.72 4.05
C HIS A 43 -7.77 25.60 4.94
N ALA A 44 -7.08 24.46 5.06
CA ALA A 44 -7.56 23.30 5.80
C ALA A 44 -7.04 23.22 7.24
N ARG A 45 -5.97 23.97 7.57
CA ARG A 45 -5.32 23.86 8.87
C ARG A 45 -6.22 24.32 10.02
N HIS A 46 -6.55 23.40 10.94
CA HIS A 46 -7.45 23.63 12.07
C HIS A 46 -8.86 24.12 11.69
N ASN A 47 -9.27 23.95 10.45
CA ASN A 47 -10.55 24.38 9.93
C ASN A 47 -11.60 23.27 10.09
N THR A 48 -12.19 23.15 11.26
CA THR A 48 -13.20 22.12 11.56
C THR A 48 -14.49 22.36 10.80
N GLU A 49 -14.83 23.61 10.48
CA GLU A 49 -16.02 23.93 9.69
C GLU A 49 -15.89 23.42 8.25
N LEU A 50 -14.76 23.68 7.60
CA LEU A 50 -14.47 23.12 6.29
C LEU A 50 -14.46 21.59 6.29
N GLN A 51 -13.95 20.97 7.35
CA GLN A 51 -13.94 19.50 7.46
C GLN A 51 -15.37 18.93 7.47
N VAL A 52 -16.33 19.60 8.09
CA VAL A 52 -17.74 19.18 8.07
C VAL A 52 -18.32 19.28 6.66
N GLU A 53 -18.08 20.40 5.97
CA GLU A 53 -18.52 20.60 4.58
C GLU A 53 -17.92 19.52 3.66
N LEU A 54 -16.62 19.27 3.75
CA LEU A 54 -15.95 18.27 2.94
C LEU A 54 -16.47 16.85 3.20
N LYS A 55 -16.73 16.47 4.45
CA LYS A 55 -17.35 15.18 4.77
C LYS A 55 -18.71 15.02 4.09
N ALA A 56 -19.54 16.05 4.12
CA ALA A 56 -20.85 16.02 3.47
C ALA A 56 -20.72 15.90 1.94
N ILE A 57 -19.76 16.60 1.34
CA ILE A 57 -19.51 16.55 -0.10
C ILE A 57 -19.01 15.16 -0.51
N PHE A 58 -17.99 14.62 0.18
CA PHE A 58 -17.40 13.32 -0.19
C PHE A 58 -18.38 12.16 -0.03
N ALA A 59 -19.30 12.21 0.89
CA ALA A 59 -20.33 11.18 1.08
C ALA A 59 -21.33 11.07 -0.10
N THR A 60 -21.33 12.02 -1.05
CA THR A 60 -22.33 12.08 -2.13
C THR A 60 -22.02 11.20 -3.34
N ARG A 61 -20.78 10.71 -3.49
CA ARG A 61 -20.34 9.94 -4.65
C ARG A 61 -19.56 8.69 -4.20
N THR A 62 -19.47 7.70 -5.09
CA THR A 62 -18.64 6.51 -4.93
C THR A 62 -17.15 6.84 -5.09
N CYS A 63 -16.28 5.94 -4.64
CA CYS A 63 -14.82 6.08 -4.85
C CYS A 63 -14.49 6.22 -6.34
N SER A 64 -15.10 5.39 -7.21
CA SER A 64 -14.85 5.45 -8.65
C SER A 64 -15.29 6.77 -9.28
N GLU A 65 -16.43 7.32 -8.87
CA GLU A 65 -16.88 8.64 -9.34
C GLU A 65 -15.95 9.77 -8.88
N TRP A 66 -15.39 9.65 -7.65
CA TRP A 66 -14.41 10.63 -7.17
C TRP A 66 -13.08 10.54 -7.91
N LEU A 67 -12.64 9.34 -8.31
CA LEU A 67 -11.43 9.19 -9.13
C LEU A 67 -11.61 9.77 -10.53
N ALA A 68 -12.75 9.51 -11.18
CA ALA A 68 -13.07 10.13 -12.46
C ALA A 68 -13.12 11.66 -12.36
N PHE A 69 -13.75 12.18 -11.31
CA PHE A 69 -13.80 13.62 -11.03
C PHE A 69 -12.39 14.20 -10.78
N SER A 70 -11.49 13.48 -10.12
CA SER A 70 -10.10 13.88 -9.89
C SER A 70 -9.39 14.23 -11.20
N ASP A 71 -9.53 13.37 -12.20
CA ASP A 71 -8.92 13.55 -13.52
C ASP A 71 -9.57 14.72 -14.28
N GLU A 72 -10.91 14.80 -14.28
CA GLU A 72 -11.65 15.85 -14.97
C GLU A 72 -11.38 17.25 -14.39
N ALA A 73 -11.45 17.36 -13.07
CA ALA A 73 -11.27 18.63 -12.37
C ALA A 73 -9.81 19.00 -12.14
N ASN A 74 -8.86 18.14 -12.48
CA ASN A 74 -7.45 18.31 -12.17
C ASN A 74 -7.22 18.66 -10.68
N THR A 75 -7.69 17.79 -9.80
CA THR A 75 -7.54 17.92 -8.34
C THR A 75 -7.18 16.56 -7.73
N PRO A 76 -6.19 16.47 -6.82
CA PRO A 76 -5.66 15.18 -6.39
C PRO A 76 -6.59 14.47 -5.42
N ILE A 77 -7.24 13.42 -5.89
CA ILE A 77 -7.99 12.45 -5.11
C ILE A 77 -7.45 11.05 -5.44
N ALA A 78 -7.21 10.24 -4.43
CA ALA A 78 -6.71 8.89 -4.60
C ALA A 78 -7.54 7.87 -3.79
N PRO A 79 -7.57 6.60 -4.18
CA PRO A 79 -8.22 5.57 -3.38
C PRO A 79 -7.46 5.32 -2.09
N VAL A 80 -8.16 4.90 -1.04
CA VAL A 80 -7.54 4.42 0.20
C VAL A 80 -7.62 2.90 0.18
N ASN A 81 -6.54 2.27 -0.25
CA ASN A 81 -6.45 0.82 -0.31
C ASN A 81 -6.22 0.21 1.08
N THR A 82 -6.81 -0.94 1.28
CA THR A 82 -6.51 -1.85 2.40
C THR A 82 -5.50 -2.91 1.95
N PRO A 83 -4.89 -3.69 2.85
CA PRO A 83 -4.06 -4.82 2.46
C PRO A 83 -4.76 -5.83 1.53
N LYS A 84 -6.10 -5.92 1.59
CA LYS A 84 -6.88 -6.80 0.71
C LYS A 84 -7.12 -6.23 -0.67
N THR A 85 -7.22 -4.90 -0.81
CA THR A 85 -7.55 -4.24 -2.07
C THR A 85 -6.32 -3.72 -2.81
N ALA A 86 -5.20 -3.58 -2.12
CA ALA A 86 -3.95 -3.12 -2.73
C ALA A 86 -3.45 -4.00 -3.90
N PRO A 87 -3.56 -5.34 -3.86
CA PRO A 87 -3.15 -6.18 -4.99
C PRO A 87 -3.92 -5.90 -6.29
N ASP A 88 -5.19 -5.48 -6.17
CA ASP A 88 -6.07 -5.19 -7.30
C ASP A 88 -5.92 -3.75 -7.83
N ASP A 89 -5.15 -2.91 -7.14
CA ASP A 89 -4.88 -1.55 -7.58
C ASP A 89 -4.05 -1.57 -8.87
N PRO A 90 -4.49 -0.89 -9.96
CA PRO A 90 -3.80 -0.92 -11.25
C PRO A 90 -2.34 -0.46 -11.19
N GLN A 91 -2.01 0.48 -10.31
CA GLN A 91 -0.65 0.98 -10.13
C GLN A 91 0.23 -0.09 -9.46
N PHE A 92 -0.29 -0.78 -8.43
CA PHE A 92 0.42 -1.90 -7.80
C PHE A 92 0.58 -3.07 -8.76
N ALA A 93 -0.49 -3.49 -9.42
CA ALA A 93 -0.46 -4.57 -10.40
C ALA A 93 0.56 -4.34 -11.52
N HIS A 94 0.75 -3.09 -11.94
CA HIS A 94 1.72 -2.72 -12.97
C HIS A 94 3.15 -2.63 -12.43
N ARG A 95 3.36 -2.01 -11.26
CA ARG A 95 4.71 -1.68 -10.76
C ARG A 95 5.27 -2.69 -9.77
N LEU A 96 4.44 -3.26 -8.94
CA LEU A 96 4.81 -4.16 -7.84
C LEU A 96 3.81 -5.32 -7.77
N PRO A 97 3.75 -6.17 -8.81
CA PRO A 97 2.81 -7.29 -8.81
C PRO A 97 3.09 -8.20 -7.62
N PHE A 98 2.05 -8.54 -6.88
CA PHE A 98 2.15 -9.50 -5.79
C PHE A 98 2.63 -10.85 -6.30
N TYR A 99 3.43 -11.54 -5.52
CA TYR A 99 3.82 -12.91 -5.82
C TYR A 99 2.60 -13.84 -5.73
N ASP A 100 2.55 -14.84 -6.61
CA ASP A 100 1.49 -15.85 -6.57
C ASP A 100 1.61 -16.65 -5.27
N ILE A 101 0.47 -16.84 -4.58
CA ILE A 101 0.39 -17.64 -3.36
C ILE A 101 0.94 -19.07 -3.55
N ARG A 102 0.84 -19.61 -4.79
CA ARG A 102 1.36 -20.96 -5.12
C ARG A 102 2.88 -21.03 -5.08
N ASP A 103 3.57 -19.91 -5.31
CA ASP A 103 5.03 -19.86 -5.36
C ASP A 103 5.63 -19.57 -3.98
N VAL A 104 4.94 -18.80 -3.14
CA VAL A 104 5.49 -18.30 -1.87
C VAL A 104 4.62 -18.60 -0.64
N GLY A 105 3.54 -19.36 -0.80
CA GLY A 105 2.68 -19.84 0.28
C GLY A 105 1.73 -18.81 0.88
N ALA A 106 1.84 -17.53 0.50
CA ALA A 106 0.96 -16.44 0.90
C ALA A 106 1.04 -15.30 -0.12
N GLU A 107 0.02 -14.45 -0.19
CA GLU A 107 0.11 -13.21 -0.97
C GLU A 107 1.17 -12.29 -0.37
N GLN A 108 2.21 -12.02 -1.11
CA GLN A 108 3.34 -11.20 -0.67
C GLN A 108 3.68 -10.13 -1.71
N LEU A 109 3.97 -8.94 -1.21
CA LEU A 109 4.58 -7.88 -2.02
C LEU A 109 6.04 -8.22 -2.31
N PRO A 110 6.53 -7.94 -3.52
CA PRO A 110 7.96 -7.93 -3.75
C PRO A 110 8.62 -6.83 -2.92
N LEU A 111 9.90 -6.99 -2.63
CA LEU A 111 10.69 -5.91 -2.05
C LEU A 111 10.63 -4.71 -3.02
N PRO A 112 10.18 -3.50 -2.57
CA PRO A 112 9.97 -2.35 -3.45
C PRO A 112 11.30 -1.65 -3.81
N VAL A 113 12.29 -2.44 -4.19
CA VAL A 113 13.61 -1.97 -4.60
C VAL A 113 13.94 -2.57 -5.96
N TYR A 114 14.14 -1.73 -6.95
CA TYR A 114 14.65 -2.13 -8.26
C TYR A 114 16.17 -2.12 -8.22
N MET A 115 16.78 -3.27 -8.51
CA MET A 115 18.21 -3.38 -8.68
C MET A 115 18.53 -3.44 -10.18
N GLU A 116 19.32 -2.48 -10.66
CA GLU A 116 19.67 -2.38 -12.09
C GLU A 116 18.45 -2.31 -13.04
N GLY A 117 17.29 -1.82 -12.52
CA GLY A 117 16.05 -1.71 -13.29
C GLY A 117 15.12 -2.92 -13.21
N GLU A 118 15.52 -3.96 -12.50
CA GLU A 118 14.72 -5.18 -12.33
C GLU A 118 14.23 -5.34 -10.88
N LEU A 119 13.07 -5.98 -10.73
CA LEU A 119 12.61 -6.43 -9.43
C LEU A 119 13.46 -7.59 -8.92
N PRO A 120 13.63 -7.74 -7.59
CA PRO A 120 14.25 -8.92 -7.02
C PRO A 120 13.56 -10.22 -7.51
N PRO A 121 14.30 -11.33 -7.63
CA PRO A 121 13.69 -12.61 -7.98
C PRO A 121 12.63 -13.02 -6.95
N THR A 122 11.69 -13.84 -7.39
CA THR A 122 10.68 -14.43 -6.50
C THR A 122 11.38 -15.18 -5.36
N PRO A 123 11.09 -14.86 -4.09
CA PRO A 123 11.69 -15.57 -2.97
C PRO A 123 11.19 -17.02 -2.90
N SER A 124 11.96 -17.89 -2.29
CA SER A 124 11.49 -19.21 -1.91
C SER A 124 10.46 -19.14 -0.78
N MET A 125 9.66 -20.18 -0.63
CA MET A 125 8.82 -20.33 0.56
C MET A 125 9.67 -20.28 1.83
N ALA A 126 9.08 -19.76 2.91
CA ALA A 126 9.72 -19.78 4.20
C ALA A 126 9.98 -21.25 4.62
N PRO A 127 11.23 -21.59 5.05
CA PRO A 127 11.55 -22.94 5.44
C PRO A 127 10.81 -23.35 6.72
N THR A 128 10.55 -24.63 6.84
CA THR A 128 10.12 -25.22 8.11
C THR A 128 11.27 -25.25 9.12
N VAL A 129 10.94 -25.38 10.41
CA VAL A 129 11.98 -25.43 11.45
C VAL A 129 12.87 -26.65 11.24
N GLY A 130 14.16 -26.41 11.07
CA GLY A 130 15.15 -27.47 10.88
C GLY A 130 15.33 -27.99 9.44
N GLU A 131 14.60 -27.45 8.45
CA GLU A 131 14.66 -27.89 7.05
C GLU A 131 16.08 -27.85 6.47
N GLN A 132 16.84 -26.78 6.72
CA GLN A 132 18.22 -26.61 6.25
C GLN A 132 19.29 -27.05 7.25
N THR A 133 18.96 -27.73 8.34
CA THR A 133 19.93 -28.08 9.39
C THR A 133 21.13 -28.85 8.83
N ASP A 134 20.91 -29.87 7.99
CA ASP A 134 21.97 -30.68 7.45
C ASP A 134 22.87 -29.91 6.49
N GLU A 135 22.25 -29.07 5.64
CA GLU A 135 22.95 -28.19 4.70
C GLU A 135 23.86 -27.21 5.45
N VAL A 136 23.32 -26.51 6.44
CA VAL A 136 24.08 -25.55 7.25
C VAL A 136 25.23 -26.22 8.01
N LEU A 137 25.01 -27.41 8.58
CA LEU A 137 26.07 -28.13 9.29
C LEU A 137 27.13 -28.67 8.35
N ALA A 138 26.76 -29.10 7.16
CA ALA A 138 27.71 -29.52 6.12
C ALA A 138 28.57 -28.34 5.63
N ASP A 139 27.96 -27.17 5.41
CA ASP A 139 28.67 -25.93 5.03
C ASP A 139 29.67 -25.48 6.12
N LEU A 140 29.36 -25.76 7.39
CA LEU A 140 30.30 -25.57 8.51
C LEU A 140 31.40 -26.62 8.60
N GLY A 141 31.44 -27.57 7.65
CA GLY A 141 32.50 -28.59 7.55
C GLY A 141 32.26 -29.85 8.37
N LEU A 142 31.04 -30.10 8.89
CA LEU A 142 30.72 -31.35 9.57
C LEU A 142 30.47 -32.46 8.55
N SER A 143 31.00 -33.68 8.83
CA SER A 143 30.70 -34.86 8.00
C SER A 143 29.24 -35.33 8.21
N ALA A 144 28.71 -36.06 7.23
CA ALA A 144 27.39 -36.66 7.32
C ALA A 144 27.19 -37.56 8.56
N GLU A 145 28.25 -38.31 8.91
CA GLU A 145 28.28 -39.19 10.09
C GLU A 145 28.15 -38.36 11.37
N ARG A 146 28.89 -37.23 11.45
CA ARG A 146 28.83 -36.33 12.60
C ARG A 146 27.45 -35.66 12.74
N ILE A 147 26.84 -35.28 11.64
CA ILE A 147 25.48 -34.72 11.63
C ILE A 147 24.46 -35.76 12.13
N ALA A 148 24.58 -37.00 11.68
CA ALA A 148 23.74 -38.11 12.15
C ALA A 148 23.89 -38.38 13.65
N GLU A 149 25.11 -38.35 14.20
CA GLU A 149 25.37 -38.46 15.62
C GLU A 149 24.71 -37.33 16.44
N LEU A 150 24.80 -36.08 15.95
CA LEU A 150 24.18 -34.93 16.60
C LEU A 150 22.65 -35.05 16.64
N ARG A 151 22.04 -35.60 15.58
CA ARG A 151 20.62 -35.92 15.59
C ARG A 151 20.25 -37.02 16.57
N ALA A 152 21.00 -38.12 16.54
CA ALA A 152 20.74 -39.26 17.44
C ALA A 152 20.88 -38.89 18.93
N SER A 153 21.77 -37.96 19.25
CA SER A 153 21.96 -37.42 20.60
C SER A 153 20.97 -36.28 20.98
N GLY A 154 20.10 -35.87 20.08
CA GLY A 154 19.13 -34.81 20.32
C GLY A 154 19.71 -33.39 20.40
N VAL A 155 20.95 -33.19 19.94
CA VAL A 155 21.59 -31.86 19.87
C VAL A 155 20.97 -31.03 18.76
N VAL A 156 20.63 -31.66 17.63
CA VAL A 156 19.84 -31.06 16.56
C VAL A 156 18.49 -31.75 16.45
N GLY A 157 17.44 -30.97 16.18
CA GLY A 157 16.09 -31.48 16.13
C GLY A 157 15.83 -32.47 14.99
N PRO A 158 14.72 -33.22 15.04
CA PRO A 158 14.26 -34.06 13.93
C PRO A 158 13.96 -33.16 12.70
N ARG A 159 13.99 -33.81 11.54
CA ARG A 159 13.33 -33.24 10.37
C ARG A 159 11.82 -33.43 10.57
N ASP A 160 11.04 -32.35 10.56
CA ASP A 160 9.58 -32.44 10.46
C ASP A 160 9.15 -32.89 9.08
#